data_c3c0ed7fc63ea4c97b93951f5a9c91cf
#
_entry.id   c3c0ed7fc63ea4c97b93951f5a9c91cf
#
_cell.length_a   1.000
_cell.length_b   1.000
_cell.length_c   1.000
_cell.angle_alpha   90.00
_cell.angle_beta   90.00
_cell.angle_gamma   90.00
#
_symmetry.space_group_name_H-M   'P 1'
#
loop_
_entity.id
_entity.type
_entity.pdbx_description
1 polymer ?
#
loop_
_entity_poly.entity_id
_entity_poly.type
_entity_poly.pdbx_seq_one_letter_code
_entity_poly.pdbx_strand_id
1 'polypeptide(L)'
;MNIKIDYKRDELLAEYSRDMLMDFYAKEGEKSPQDVYARAAWAWSVFKGERDEALAQRLYDYVSQKWFMFASPVLSNAPEDGKKAKGLPISCFLTYVPDTIEGLIAHSAEAA
;
A
#
# COMPACT_ATOMS: atom_id res chain seq x y z
N MET A 1 0.44 10.88 -12.45
CA MET A 1 0.27 11.00 -10.99
C MET A 1 0.49 12.44 -10.57
N ASN A 2 -0.42 12.97 -9.80
CA ASN A 2 -0.47 14.40 -9.50
C ASN A 2 -0.27 14.70 -8.01
N ILE A 3 0.76 14.09 -7.42
CA ILE A 3 1.15 14.27 -6.02
C ILE A 3 2.40 15.12 -5.95
N LYS A 4 2.39 16.13 -5.07
CA LYS A 4 3.58 16.90 -4.73
C LYS A 4 4.41 16.08 -3.73
N ILE A 5 5.59 15.67 -4.14
CA ILE A 5 6.48 14.82 -3.35
C ILE A 5 7.55 15.68 -2.69
N ASP A 6 7.73 15.51 -1.38
CA ASP A 6 8.82 16.16 -0.63
C ASP A 6 9.89 15.12 -0.31
N TYR A 7 10.91 15.05 -1.12
CA TYR A 7 12.01 14.09 -0.98
C TYR A 7 12.84 14.31 0.30
N LYS A 8 12.78 15.48 0.88
CA LYS A 8 13.49 15.76 2.15
C LYS A 8 12.93 14.93 3.30
N ARG A 9 11.71 14.47 3.19
CA ARG A 9 11.09 13.63 4.22
C ARG A 9 11.74 12.26 4.35
N ASP A 10 12.62 11.85 3.44
CA ASP A 10 13.46 10.67 3.61
C ASP A 10 14.33 10.76 4.86
N GLU A 11 14.69 11.97 5.27
CA GLU A 11 15.49 12.20 6.48
C GLU A 11 14.76 11.78 7.77
N LEU A 12 13.43 11.70 7.73
CA LEU A 12 12.63 11.23 8.87
C LEU A 12 12.71 9.71 9.04
N LEU A 13 13.21 8.99 8.05
CA LEU A 13 13.32 7.54 8.07
C LEU A 13 14.72 7.12 8.50
N ALA A 14 14.81 6.09 9.35
CA ALA A 14 16.08 5.44 9.63
C ALA A 14 16.63 4.79 8.36
N GLU A 15 17.97 4.70 8.26
CA GLU A 15 18.63 4.09 7.10
C GLU A 15 18.12 2.68 6.81
N TYR A 16 17.93 1.87 7.86
CA TYR A 16 17.36 0.53 7.72
C TYR A 16 15.96 0.55 7.07
N SER A 17 15.12 1.49 7.49
CA SER A 17 13.77 1.61 6.94
C SER A 17 13.78 2.05 5.48
N ARG A 18 14.67 2.96 5.12
CA ARG A 18 14.84 3.39 3.73
C ARG A 18 15.30 2.24 2.84
N ASP A 19 16.30 1.49 3.30
CA ASP A 19 16.83 0.34 2.56
C ASP A 19 15.76 -0.73 2.38
N MET A 20 15.00 -1.03 3.43
CA MET A 20 13.92 -2.01 3.37
C MET A 20 12.82 -1.61 2.38
N LEU A 21 12.40 -0.35 2.41
CA LEU A 21 11.38 0.15 1.49
C LEU A 21 11.85 0.06 0.03
N MET A 22 13.10 0.41 -0.23
CA MET A 22 13.65 0.35 -1.58
C MET A 22 13.87 -1.08 -2.05
N ASP A 23 14.32 -1.98 -1.17
CA ASP A 23 14.62 -3.36 -1.53
C ASP A 23 13.35 -4.20 -1.77
N PHE A 24 12.31 -3.99 -0.97
CA PHE A 24 11.12 -4.85 -1.00
C PHE A 24 9.93 -4.24 -1.73
N TYR A 25 9.81 -2.94 -1.80
CA TYR A 25 8.60 -2.28 -2.30
C TYR A 25 8.79 -1.37 -3.49
N ALA A 26 10.01 -0.91 -3.76
CA ALA A 26 10.26 -0.01 -4.88
C ALA A 26 10.08 -0.73 -6.21
N LYS A 27 9.47 -0.03 -7.15
CA LYS A 27 9.33 -0.49 -8.54
C LYS A 27 10.39 0.18 -9.42
N GLU A 28 10.51 -0.30 -10.64
CA GLU A 28 11.46 0.25 -11.60
C GLU A 28 11.24 1.75 -11.77
N GLY A 29 12.34 2.50 -11.69
CA GLY A 29 12.31 3.96 -11.81
C GLY A 29 12.10 4.70 -10.49
N GLU A 30 11.70 4.04 -9.43
CA GLU A 30 11.55 4.65 -8.12
C GLU A 30 12.92 4.73 -7.42
N LYS A 31 13.29 5.93 -6.97
CA LYS A 31 14.63 6.19 -6.42
C LYS A 31 14.61 6.52 -4.92
N SER A 32 13.44 6.71 -4.35
CA SER A 32 13.28 7.16 -2.97
C SER A 32 12.07 6.50 -2.34
N PRO A 33 12.08 6.25 -1.00
CA PRO A 33 10.89 5.84 -0.28
C PRO A 33 9.69 6.76 -0.50
N GLN A 34 9.93 8.05 -0.76
CA GLN A 34 8.86 8.99 -1.07
C GLN A 34 8.12 8.61 -2.36
N ASP A 35 8.81 8.08 -3.36
CA ASP A 35 8.19 7.59 -4.59
C ASP A 35 7.26 6.40 -4.29
N VAL A 36 7.69 5.51 -3.41
CA VAL A 36 6.89 4.35 -2.98
C VAL A 36 5.62 4.80 -2.27
N TYR A 37 5.73 5.72 -1.34
CA TYR A 37 4.57 6.28 -0.62
C TYR A 37 3.61 6.99 -1.56
N ALA A 38 4.13 7.78 -2.49
CA ALA A 38 3.31 8.50 -3.46
C ALA A 38 2.55 7.54 -4.38
N ARG A 39 3.20 6.47 -4.84
CA ARG A 39 2.55 5.46 -5.66
C ARG A 39 1.41 4.77 -4.90
N ALA A 40 1.65 4.37 -3.65
CA ALA A 40 0.63 3.73 -2.83
C ALA A 40 -0.54 4.67 -2.54
N ALA A 41 -0.26 5.91 -2.16
CA ALA A 41 -1.31 6.90 -1.89
C ALA A 41 -2.16 7.16 -3.14
N TRP A 42 -1.53 7.27 -4.30
CA TRP A 42 -2.23 7.49 -5.56
C TRP A 42 -3.06 6.28 -5.97
N ALA A 43 -2.49 5.09 -5.90
CA ALA A 43 -3.14 3.87 -6.36
C ALA A 43 -4.44 3.57 -5.61
N TRP A 44 -4.46 3.80 -4.30
CA TRP A 44 -5.58 3.43 -3.44
C TRP A 44 -6.56 4.55 -3.16
N SER A 45 -6.40 5.72 -3.76
CA SER A 45 -7.35 6.84 -3.63
C SER A 45 -8.37 6.86 -4.75
N VAL A 46 -8.93 5.71 -5.08
CA VAL A 46 -9.97 5.55 -6.08
C VAL A 46 -11.25 5.09 -5.40
N PHE A 47 -12.34 5.79 -5.68
CA PHE A 47 -13.65 5.43 -5.18
C PHE A 47 -14.66 5.42 -6.35
N LYS A 48 -15.36 4.29 -6.52
CA LYS A 48 -16.32 4.10 -7.63
C LYS A 48 -15.74 4.41 -9.01
N GLY A 49 -14.48 4.01 -9.23
CA GLY A 49 -13.80 4.23 -10.48
C GLY A 49 -13.21 5.62 -10.68
N GLU A 50 -13.43 6.53 -9.74
CA GLU A 50 -12.91 7.88 -9.82
C GLU A 50 -11.79 8.10 -8.80
N ARG A 51 -10.75 8.82 -9.24
CA ARG A 51 -9.62 9.15 -8.37
C ARG A 51 -9.91 10.38 -7.54
N ASP A 52 -9.67 10.25 -6.23
CA ASP A 52 -9.71 11.38 -5.31
C ASP A 52 -8.29 11.91 -5.11
N GLU A 53 -7.89 12.89 -5.91
CA GLU A 53 -6.54 13.46 -5.87
C GLU A 53 -6.24 14.15 -4.54
N ALA A 54 -7.22 14.80 -3.94
CA ALA A 54 -7.05 15.45 -2.64
C ALA A 54 -6.78 14.42 -1.55
N LEU A 55 -7.48 13.29 -1.57
CA LEU A 55 -7.23 12.19 -0.64
C LEU A 55 -5.84 11.60 -0.86
N ALA A 56 -5.44 11.41 -2.12
CA ALA A 56 -4.11 10.89 -2.46
C ALA A 56 -3.01 11.77 -1.87
N GLN A 57 -3.13 13.08 -2.03
CA GLN A 57 -2.16 14.03 -1.49
C GLN A 57 -2.13 13.99 0.04
N ARG A 58 -3.28 13.91 0.70
CA ARG A 58 -3.34 13.81 2.17
C ARG A 58 -2.75 12.51 2.68
N LEU A 59 -3.04 11.39 2.05
CA LEU A 59 -2.45 10.10 2.44
C LEU A 59 -0.94 10.13 2.32
N TYR A 60 -0.44 10.67 1.22
CA TYR A 60 1.00 10.86 1.04
C TYR A 60 1.59 11.76 2.13
N ASP A 61 0.99 12.93 2.35
CA ASP A 61 1.50 13.87 3.34
C ASP A 61 1.56 13.27 4.74
N TYR A 62 0.55 12.51 5.14
CA TYR A 62 0.49 11.92 6.48
C TYR A 62 1.47 10.75 6.62
N VAL A 63 1.52 9.83 5.67
CA VAL A 63 2.42 8.68 5.76
C VAL A 63 3.88 9.11 5.65
N SER A 64 4.17 10.09 4.81
CA SER A 64 5.54 10.58 4.61
C SER A 64 6.07 11.34 5.82
N GLN A 65 5.19 11.89 6.65
CA GLN A 65 5.54 12.54 7.92
C GLN A 65 5.47 11.58 9.12
N LYS A 66 5.25 10.30 8.87
CA LYS A 66 5.20 9.26 9.90
C LYS A 66 4.02 9.37 10.87
N TRP A 67 2.91 9.97 10.42
CA TRP A 67 1.69 10.04 11.23
C TRP A 67 0.97 8.69 11.28
N PHE A 68 1.16 7.86 10.26
CA PHE A 68 0.73 6.46 10.23
C PHE A 68 1.64 5.67 9.29
N MET A 69 1.46 4.36 9.22
CA MET A 69 2.22 3.49 8.31
C MET A 69 1.27 2.74 7.39
N PHE A 70 1.71 2.58 6.13
CA PHE A 70 1.01 1.66 5.24
C PHE A 70 1.42 0.22 5.57
N ALA A 71 0.45 -0.69 5.58
CA ALA A 71 0.72 -2.12 5.67
C ALA A 71 1.44 -2.62 4.41
N SER A 72 2.19 -3.71 4.53
CA SER A 72 2.94 -4.26 3.40
C SER A 72 2.12 -4.47 2.13
N PRO A 73 0.89 -5.03 2.17
CA PRO A 73 0.10 -5.19 0.94
C PRO A 73 -0.31 -3.87 0.29
N VAL A 74 -0.48 -2.81 1.08
CA VAL A 74 -0.78 -1.48 0.55
C VAL A 74 0.37 -0.99 -0.31
N LEU A 75 1.61 -1.22 0.12
CA LEU A 75 2.81 -0.82 -0.62
C LEU A 75 3.11 -1.77 -1.78
N SER A 76 3.09 -3.09 -1.52
CA SER A 76 3.53 -4.06 -2.51
C SER A 76 2.53 -4.26 -3.65
N ASN A 77 1.23 -4.15 -3.37
CA ASN A 77 0.18 -4.35 -4.37
C ASN A 77 -0.27 -3.05 -5.05
N ALA A 78 0.27 -1.91 -4.66
CA ALA A 78 -0.04 -0.65 -5.33
C ALA A 78 0.54 -0.66 -6.75
N PRO A 79 -0.33 -0.53 -7.78
CA PRO A 79 0.15 -0.53 -9.16
C PRO A 79 0.83 0.79 -9.50
N GLU A 80 1.69 0.75 -10.49
CA GLU A 80 2.20 1.96 -11.11
C GLU A 80 1.05 2.75 -11.76
N ASP A 81 1.24 4.05 -11.92
CA ASP A 81 0.22 4.91 -12.51
C ASP A 81 -0.19 4.41 -13.89
N GLY A 82 -1.49 4.27 -14.11
CA GLY A 82 -2.06 3.77 -15.35
C GLY A 82 -2.10 2.24 -15.45
N LYS A 83 -1.58 1.50 -14.49
CA LYS A 83 -1.61 0.03 -14.47
C LYS A 83 -2.66 -0.49 -13.50
N LYS A 84 -3.11 -1.73 -13.74
CA LYS A 84 -4.07 -2.39 -12.85
C LYS A 84 -3.38 -3.07 -11.69
N ALA A 85 -4.02 -3.06 -10.53
CA ALA A 85 -3.53 -3.79 -9.36
C ALA A 85 -3.62 -5.30 -9.60
N LYS A 86 -2.57 -6.01 -9.18
CA LYS A 86 -2.51 -7.48 -9.24
C LYS A 86 -2.97 -8.14 -7.94
N GLY A 87 -3.21 -7.37 -6.89
CA GLY A 87 -3.62 -7.85 -5.59
C GLY A 87 -4.39 -6.79 -4.83
N LEU A 88 -4.87 -7.15 -3.65
CA LEU A 88 -5.62 -6.24 -2.78
C LEU A 88 -4.69 -5.59 -1.74
N PRO A 89 -5.06 -4.41 -1.22
CA PRO A 89 -4.24 -3.73 -0.20
C PRO A 89 -4.45 -4.31 1.21
N ILE A 90 -4.78 -5.58 1.31
CA ILE A 90 -5.02 -6.27 2.59
C ILE A 90 -4.28 -7.60 2.63
N SER A 91 -3.79 -7.95 3.81
CA SER A 91 -3.08 -9.21 4.02
C SER A 91 -3.95 -10.32 4.60
N CYS A 92 -5.13 -9.96 5.10
CA CYS A 92 -6.06 -10.90 5.72
C CYS A 92 -7.37 -10.91 4.95
N PHE A 93 -7.91 -12.12 4.72
CA PHE A 93 -9.24 -12.29 4.16
C PHE A 93 -10.16 -12.75 5.27
N LEU A 94 -11.18 -11.95 5.57
CA LEU A 94 -12.20 -12.32 6.56
C LEU A 94 -13.36 -12.95 5.82
N THR A 95 -13.53 -14.25 6.03
CA THR A 95 -14.67 -15.00 5.51
C THR A 95 -15.50 -15.50 6.67
N TYR A 96 -16.80 -15.77 6.39
CA TYR A 96 -17.67 -16.35 7.41
C TYR A 96 -17.23 -17.78 7.72
N VAL A 97 -16.98 -18.06 8.99
CA VAL A 97 -16.62 -19.39 9.47
C VAL A 97 -17.77 -19.90 10.34
N PRO A 98 -18.52 -20.92 9.90
CA PRO A 98 -19.57 -21.50 10.73
C PRO A 98 -19.02 -22.13 12.01
N ASP A 99 -19.83 -22.15 13.09
CA ASP A 99 -19.45 -22.74 14.37
C ASP A 99 -19.43 -24.26 14.34
N THR A 100 -18.97 -24.87 13.26
CA THR A 100 -18.86 -26.31 13.10
C THR A 100 -17.44 -26.67 12.68
N ILE A 101 -17.00 -27.89 13.06
CA ILE A 101 -15.70 -28.40 12.66
C ILE A 101 -15.59 -28.50 11.14
N GLU A 102 -16.64 -28.92 10.47
CA GLU A 102 -16.70 -29.01 9.01
C GLU A 102 -16.53 -27.64 8.35
N GLY A 103 -17.19 -26.60 8.87
CA GLY A 103 -17.03 -25.24 8.40
C GLY A 103 -15.61 -24.74 8.58
N LEU A 104 -14.97 -25.02 9.71
CA LEU A 104 -13.59 -24.65 9.98
C LEU A 104 -12.60 -25.35 9.02
N ILE A 105 -12.82 -26.64 8.77
CA ILE A 105 -11.99 -27.40 7.82
C ILE A 105 -12.17 -26.86 6.40
N ALA A 106 -13.40 -26.63 5.97
CA ALA A 106 -13.68 -26.07 4.64
C ALA A 106 -13.04 -24.68 4.48
N HIS A 107 -13.14 -23.83 5.50
CA HIS A 107 -12.53 -22.52 5.51
C HIS A 107 -11.01 -22.60 5.37
N SER A 108 -10.37 -23.49 6.12
CA SER A 108 -8.93 -23.71 6.04
C SER A 108 -8.49 -24.19 4.66
N ALA A 109 -9.25 -25.06 4.03
CA ALA A 109 -8.99 -25.54 2.68
C ALA A 109 -9.12 -24.42 1.63
N GLU A 110 -10.11 -23.56 1.79
CA GLU A 110 -10.31 -22.41 0.89
C GLU A 110 -9.24 -21.32 1.09
N ALA A 111 -8.76 -21.15 2.31
CA ALA A 111 -7.76 -20.14 2.63
C ALA A 111 -6.33 -20.57 2.23
N ALA A 112 -6.12 -21.84 2.08
CA ALA A 112 -4.82 -22.39 1.65
C ALA A 112 -4.66 -22.29 0.14
#